data_c021f0843ae75fe48b38a3dd169dd545
#
_entry.id   c021f0843ae75fe48b38a3dd169dd545
#
_cell.length_a   1.000
_cell.length_b   1.000
_cell.length_c   1.000
_cell.angle_alpha   90.00
_cell.angle_beta   90.00
_cell.angle_gamma   90.00
#
_symmetry.space_group_name_H-M   'P 1'
#
loop_
_entity.id
_entity.type
_entity.pdbx_description
1 polymer ?
#
loop_
_entity_poly.entity_id
_entity_poly.type
_entity_poly.pdbx_seq_one_letter_code
_entity_poly.pdbx_strand_id
1 'polypeptide(L)'
;MAIVLIIAIVFWLFSIMGNPVSQQQRQPVPTDLPPAAAQSPPLIDVHGPGRTSDLLAEWAAPIAEATGIDPQAVRAYGNAELIAREAWPTCNLHWNTLAGVGWVETRHGPYTGRMFDPARLNESGVAAPAIIGPALDGSEGFARIDDTDDGHYDNDTQFDRAVGPMQFIPES
;
A
#
# COMPACT_ATOMS: atom_id res chain seq x y z
N MET A 1 8.28 1.51 -53.05
CA MET A 1 7.71 2.56 -52.16
C MET A 1 7.12 1.99 -50.86
N ALA A 2 6.23 0.98 -50.88
CA ALA A 2 5.59 0.43 -49.67
C ALA A 2 6.57 -0.16 -48.64
N ILE A 3 7.61 -0.88 -49.09
CA ILE A 3 8.58 -1.53 -48.18
C ILE A 3 9.42 -0.47 -47.43
N VAL A 4 9.80 0.62 -48.07
CA VAL A 4 10.56 1.72 -47.43
C VAL A 4 9.73 2.40 -46.36
N LEU A 5 8.42 2.54 -46.57
CA LEU A 5 7.50 3.15 -45.63
C LEU A 5 7.28 2.24 -44.40
N ILE A 6 7.19 0.93 -44.59
CA ILE A 6 7.06 -0.05 -43.52
C ILE A 6 8.35 -0.06 -42.65
N ILE A 7 9.53 -0.04 -43.27
CA ILE A 7 10.81 0.03 -42.55
C ILE A 7 10.91 1.32 -41.74
N ALA A 8 10.48 2.46 -42.29
CA ALA A 8 10.49 3.72 -41.57
C ALA A 8 9.54 3.73 -40.37
N ILE A 9 8.34 3.14 -40.50
CA ILE A 9 7.37 3.02 -39.41
C ILE A 9 7.89 2.09 -38.32
N VAL A 10 8.47 0.96 -38.68
CA VAL A 10 9.06 0.03 -37.73
C VAL A 10 10.23 0.68 -36.98
N PHE A 11 11.09 1.41 -37.68
CA PHE A 11 12.20 2.11 -37.04
C PHE A 11 11.71 3.23 -36.11
N TRP A 12 10.65 3.95 -36.51
CA TRP A 12 10.03 4.97 -35.67
C TRP A 12 9.36 4.38 -34.42
N LEU A 13 8.67 3.25 -34.55
CA LEU A 13 8.11 2.51 -33.42
C LEU A 13 9.21 2.01 -32.47
N PHE A 14 10.31 1.46 -33.00
CA PHE A 14 11.45 1.07 -32.18
C PHE A 14 12.12 2.26 -31.48
N SER A 15 12.18 3.44 -32.12
CA SER A 15 12.70 4.66 -31.48
C SER A 15 11.82 5.17 -30.34
N ILE A 16 10.49 4.95 -30.43
CA ILE A 16 9.56 5.31 -29.35
C ILE A 16 9.61 4.29 -28.20
N MET A 17 9.75 2.99 -28.52
CA MET A 17 9.83 1.93 -27.53
C MET A 17 11.23 1.78 -26.90
N GLY A 18 12.26 2.27 -27.59
CA GLY A 18 13.67 2.19 -27.16
C GLY A 18 14.18 3.42 -26.41
N ASN A 19 13.32 4.38 -26.05
CA ASN A 19 13.74 5.38 -25.08
C ASN A 19 14.01 4.66 -23.75
N PRO A 20 15.28 4.66 -23.26
CA PRO A 20 15.52 4.18 -21.91
C PRO A 20 14.58 5.00 -21.03
N VAL A 21 13.77 4.29 -20.24
CA VAL A 21 13.04 4.89 -19.13
C VAL A 21 14.05 5.82 -18.47
N SER A 22 13.87 7.13 -18.64
CA SER A 22 14.74 8.11 -18.04
C SER A 22 14.85 7.70 -16.60
N GLN A 23 16.08 7.39 -16.15
CA GLN A 23 16.34 7.15 -14.73
C GLN A 23 15.73 8.35 -14.03
N GLN A 24 14.58 8.11 -13.46
CA GLN A 24 13.88 9.12 -12.68
C GLN A 24 14.90 9.48 -11.61
N GLN A 25 15.54 10.62 -11.81
CA GLN A 25 16.55 11.14 -10.89
C GLN A 25 15.89 11.04 -9.51
N ARG A 26 16.39 10.11 -8.69
CA ARG A 26 15.90 9.98 -7.32
C ARG A 26 16.06 11.36 -6.73
N GLN A 27 14.96 12.05 -6.55
CA GLN A 27 14.97 13.31 -5.84
C GLN A 27 15.60 13.03 -4.46
N PRO A 28 16.51 13.89 -3.99
CA PRO A 28 17.05 13.73 -2.65
C PRO A 28 15.87 13.59 -1.70
N VAL A 29 15.88 12.52 -0.90
CA VAL A 29 14.87 12.34 0.15
C VAL A 29 14.96 13.59 1.03
N PRO A 30 13.87 14.32 1.24
CA PRO A 30 13.89 15.46 2.16
C PRO A 30 14.41 14.99 3.51
N THR A 31 15.36 15.70 4.06
CA THR A 31 15.88 15.40 5.40
C THR A 31 14.93 15.84 6.51
N ASP A 32 13.90 16.59 6.12
CA ASP A 32 12.87 17.06 7.03
C ASP A 32 11.83 15.94 7.26
N LEU A 33 11.45 15.74 8.51
CA LEU A 33 10.39 14.82 8.87
C LEU A 33 9.09 15.23 8.15
N PRO A 34 8.30 14.27 7.69
CA PRO A 34 6.98 14.58 7.15
C PRO A 34 6.20 15.40 8.16
N PRO A 35 5.47 16.43 7.74
CA PRO A 35 4.66 17.20 8.66
C PRO A 35 3.64 16.27 9.34
N ALA A 36 3.47 16.46 10.64
CA ALA A 36 2.39 15.79 11.36
C ALA A 36 1.06 16.11 10.67
N ALA A 37 0.13 15.16 10.68
CA ALA A 37 -1.20 15.41 10.16
C ALA A 37 -1.86 16.56 10.94
N ALA A 38 -2.60 17.43 10.23
CA ALA A 38 -3.30 18.55 10.84
C ALA A 38 -4.33 18.11 11.89
N GLN A 39 -4.77 16.85 11.83
CA GLN A 39 -5.81 16.30 12.68
C GLN A 39 -5.40 14.92 13.16
N SER A 40 -4.88 14.84 14.39
CA SER A 40 -4.56 13.56 15.03
C SER A 40 -5.84 12.81 15.44
N PRO A 41 -5.80 11.47 15.46
CA PRO A 41 -6.90 10.68 15.96
C PRO A 41 -7.14 10.98 17.46
N PRO A 42 -8.41 10.99 17.92
CA PRO A 42 -8.72 11.12 19.33
C PRO A 42 -8.21 9.91 20.11
N LEU A 43 -7.88 10.08 21.37
CA LEU A 43 -7.51 8.97 22.23
C LEU A 43 -8.70 8.03 22.43
N ILE A 44 -8.47 6.76 22.19
CA ILE A 44 -9.42 5.66 22.44
C ILE A 44 -8.71 4.57 23.24
N ASP A 45 -9.47 3.65 23.81
CA ASP A 45 -8.91 2.44 24.38
C ASP A 45 -8.59 1.44 23.25
N VAL A 46 -7.31 1.35 22.88
CA VAL A 46 -6.82 0.44 21.84
C VAL A 46 -6.81 -1.02 22.26
N HIS A 47 -7.05 -1.32 23.55
CA HIS A 47 -7.17 -2.67 24.11
C HIS A 47 -8.62 -3.08 24.37
N GLY A 48 -9.57 -2.21 24.02
CA GLY A 48 -10.99 -2.47 24.20
C GLY A 48 -11.47 -3.69 23.38
N PRO A 49 -12.60 -4.28 23.74
CA PRO A 49 -13.15 -5.42 23.03
C PRO A 49 -13.58 -5.03 21.60
N GLY A 50 -13.43 -5.98 20.67
CA GLY A 50 -13.81 -5.81 19.28
C GLY A 50 -12.77 -5.04 18.47
N ARG A 51 -13.20 -4.46 17.37
CA ARG A 51 -12.33 -3.70 16.46
C ARG A 51 -12.25 -2.25 16.89
N THR A 52 -11.17 -1.89 17.58
CA THR A 52 -11.00 -0.55 18.18
C THR A 52 -10.98 0.58 17.16
N SER A 53 -10.58 0.32 15.91
CA SER A 53 -10.67 1.29 14.82
C SER A 53 -12.10 1.79 14.55
N ASP A 54 -13.14 1.05 14.92
CA ASP A 54 -14.52 1.48 14.74
C ASP A 54 -14.89 2.68 15.63
N LEU A 55 -14.19 2.85 16.75
CA LEU A 55 -14.34 4.00 17.64
C LEU A 55 -13.87 5.31 16.99
N LEU A 56 -13.15 5.25 15.88
CA LEU A 56 -12.65 6.39 15.14
C LEU A 56 -13.57 6.83 13.98
N ALA A 57 -14.79 6.31 13.89
CA ALA A 57 -15.69 6.56 12.77
C ALA A 57 -16.00 8.05 12.56
N GLU A 58 -16.30 8.78 13.61
CA GLU A 58 -16.61 10.22 13.54
C GLU A 58 -15.40 11.07 13.15
N TRP A 59 -14.22 10.71 13.63
CA TRP A 59 -12.97 11.37 13.25
C TRP A 59 -12.59 11.09 11.79
N ALA A 60 -12.79 9.87 11.32
CA ALA A 60 -12.39 9.44 9.99
C ALA A 60 -13.31 10.01 8.89
N ALA A 61 -14.60 10.23 9.18
CA ALA A 61 -15.58 10.61 8.18
C ALA A 61 -15.20 11.88 7.39
N PRO A 62 -14.92 13.03 8.02
CA PRO A 62 -14.54 14.24 7.30
C PRO A 62 -13.21 14.12 6.56
N ILE A 63 -12.27 13.30 7.06
CA ILE A 63 -11.00 13.04 6.39
C ILE A 63 -11.24 12.22 5.13
N ALA A 64 -12.04 11.17 5.22
CA ALA A 64 -12.40 10.32 4.09
C ALA A 64 -13.13 11.13 2.99
N GLU A 65 -14.05 12.01 3.38
CA GLU A 65 -14.75 12.90 2.43
C GLU A 65 -13.78 13.85 1.73
N ALA A 66 -12.85 14.45 2.47
CA ALA A 66 -11.91 15.43 1.91
C ALA A 66 -10.82 14.78 1.03
N THR A 67 -10.44 13.53 1.30
CA THR A 67 -9.31 12.85 0.64
C THR A 67 -9.74 11.81 -0.39
N GLY A 68 -10.97 11.31 -0.32
CA GLY A 68 -11.44 10.18 -1.11
C GLY A 68 -10.89 8.81 -0.67
N ILE A 69 -10.19 8.76 0.48
CA ILE A 69 -9.73 7.50 1.08
C ILE A 69 -10.93 6.79 1.70
N ASP A 70 -11.00 5.46 1.54
CA ASP A 70 -12.03 4.66 2.20
C ASP A 70 -12.05 4.94 3.72
N PRO A 71 -13.22 5.23 4.33
CA PRO A 71 -13.31 5.51 5.76
C PRO A 71 -12.76 4.40 6.65
N GLN A 72 -12.84 3.15 6.21
CA GLN A 72 -12.23 2.01 6.91
C GLN A 72 -10.70 2.11 6.93
N ALA A 73 -10.09 2.49 5.81
CA ALA A 73 -8.65 2.68 5.73
C ALA A 73 -8.19 3.83 6.64
N VAL A 74 -8.90 4.97 6.63
CA VAL A 74 -8.59 6.11 7.51
C VAL A 74 -8.65 5.70 8.98
N ARG A 75 -9.71 4.98 9.40
CA ARG A 75 -9.83 4.46 10.76
C ARG A 75 -8.69 3.52 11.13
N ALA A 76 -8.31 2.62 10.22
CA ALA A 76 -7.21 1.69 10.44
C ALA A 76 -5.87 2.43 10.63
N TYR A 77 -5.58 3.43 9.82
CA TYR A 77 -4.37 4.25 9.96
C TYR A 77 -4.36 5.04 11.27
N GLY A 78 -5.48 5.64 11.65
CA GLY A 78 -5.60 6.33 12.94
C GLY A 78 -5.41 5.40 14.13
N ASN A 79 -6.02 4.22 14.09
CA ASN A 79 -5.87 3.21 15.14
C ASN A 79 -4.42 2.70 15.23
N ALA A 80 -3.75 2.47 14.10
CA ALA A 80 -2.35 2.07 14.07
C ALA A 80 -1.41 3.15 14.64
N GLU A 81 -1.68 4.45 14.39
CA GLU A 81 -0.95 5.54 15.05
C GLU A 81 -1.08 5.47 16.57
N LEU A 82 -2.30 5.23 17.09
CA LEU A 82 -2.54 5.15 18.53
C LEU A 82 -1.82 3.94 19.16
N ILE A 83 -1.88 2.78 18.53
CA ILE A 83 -1.18 1.57 18.97
C ILE A 83 0.34 1.80 18.93
N ALA A 84 0.87 2.35 17.83
CA ALA A 84 2.30 2.61 17.70
C ALA A 84 2.81 3.62 18.73
N ARG A 85 2.01 4.65 19.05
CA ARG A 85 2.34 5.64 20.06
C ARG A 85 2.47 5.03 21.46
N GLU A 86 1.66 4.02 21.76
CA GLU A 86 1.75 3.30 23.03
C GLU A 86 2.90 2.31 23.04
N ALA A 87 3.03 1.48 22.01
CA ALA A 87 4.03 0.41 21.95
C ALA A 87 5.44 0.94 21.69
N TRP A 88 5.57 1.99 20.86
CA TRP A 88 6.85 2.57 20.42
C TRP A 88 6.83 4.10 20.44
N PRO A 89 6.76 4.73 21.62
CA PRO A 89 6.52 6.18 21.73
C PRO A 89 7.58 7.06 21.05
N THR A 90 8.77 6.53 20.81
CA THR A 90 9.87 7.24 20.13
C THR A 90 9.79 7.15 18.60
N CYS A 91 8.93 6.27 18.05
CA CYS A 91 8.80 6.07 16.62
C CYS A 91 8.15 7.28 15.93
N ASN A 92 7.28 8.03 16.62
CA ASN A 92 6.55 9.16 16.07
C ASN A 92 5.82 8.83 14.76
N LEU A 93 5.24 7.64 14.67
CA LEU A 93 4.44 7.22 13.53
C LEU A 93 3.11 7.99 13.51
N HIS A 94 2.79 8.62 12.38
CA HIS A 94 1.55 9.33 12.17
C HIS A 94 0.68 8.64 11.11
N TRP A 95 -0.63 8.75 11.25
CA TRP A 95 -1.60 8.12 10.34
C TRP A 95 -1.44 8.56 8.88
N ASN A 96 -1.05 9.81 8.63
CA ASN A 96 -0.82 10.31 7.28
C ASN A 96 0.43 9.68 6.62
N THR A 97 1.42 9.25 7.39
CA THR A 97 2.54 8.45 6.87
C THR A 97 2.04 7.09 6.37
N LEU A 98 1.21 6.43 7.18
CA LEU A 98 0.57 5.16 6.80
C LEU A 98 -0.33 5.33 5.57
N ALA A 99 -1.10 6.42 5.50
CA ALA A 99 -1.91 6.75 4.34
C ALA A 99 -1.04 6.96 3.08
N GLY A 100 0.12 7.60 3.22
CA GLY A 100 1.09 7.75 2.13
C GLY A 100 1.61 6.40 1.62
N VAL A 101 1.97 5.48 2.54
CA VAL A 101 2.37 4.12 2.17
C VAL A 101 1.22 3.38 1.47
N GLY A 102 0.03 3.34 2.05
CA GLY A 102 -1.12 2.68 1.44
C GLY A 102 -1.51 3.25 0.06
N TRP A 103 -1.27 4.53 -0.17
CA TRP A 103 -1.46 5.14 -1.48
C TRP A 103 -0.43 4.64 -2.51
N VAL A 104 0.85 4.57 -2.13
CA VAL A 104 1.92 4.13 -3.03
C VAL A 104 1.77 2.66 -3.37
N GLU A 105 1.45 1.81 -2.40
CA GLU A 105 1.35 0.38 -2.56
C GLU A 105 0.15 -0.03 -3.43
N THR A 106 -1.06 0.32 -3.01
CA THR A 106 -2.28 -0.16 -3.68
C THR A 106 -3.35 0.89 -3.87
N ARG A 107 -3.05 2.18 -3.67
CA ARG A 107 -4.05 3.26 -3.61
C ARG A 107 -5.16 2.96 -2.59
N HIS A 108 -4.76 2.47 -1.41
CA HIS A 108 -5.62 2.03 -0.32
C HIS A 108 -6.50 0.81 -0.65
N GLY A 109 -6.06 -0.04 -1.59
CA GLY A 109 -6.73 -1.28 -1.97
C GLY A 109 -7.19 -1.41 -3.41
N PRO A 110 -7.76 -0.37 -4.07
CA PRO A 110 -8.29 -0.51 -5.43
C PRO A 110 -7.27 -0.93 -6.48
N TYR A 111 -6.00 -0.57 -6.31
CA TYR A 111 -4.96 -0.92 -7.29
C TYR A 111 -4.32 -2.27 -6.94
N THR A 112 -4.77 -3.31 -7.62
CA THR A 112 -4.30 -4.69 -7.42
C THR A 112 -3.37 -5.18 -8.54
N GLY A 113 -2.95 -4.28 -9.45
CA GLY A 113 -2.30 -4.66 -10.70
C GLY A 113 -3.26 -5.29 -11.73
N ARG A 114 -4.53 -5.50 -11.39
CA ARG A 114 -5.57 -6.03 -12.27
C ARG A 114 -6.49 -4.90 -12.73
N MET A 115 -6.56 -4.65 -14.02
CA MET A 115 -7.27 -3.49 -14.58
C MET A 115 -8.79 -3.53 -14.37
N PHE A 116 -9.40 -4.71 -14.19
CA PHE A 116 -10.85 -4.89 -14.18
C PHE A 116 -11.41 -5.48 -12.87
N ASP A 117 -10.58 -5.66 -11.85
CA ASP A 117 -10.98 -6.28 -10.59
C ASP A 117 -10.33 -5.56 -9.39
N PRO A 118 -10.75 -4.32 -9.10
CA PRO A 118 -10.24 -3.56 -7.97
C PRO A 118 -10.71 -4.20 -6.66
N ALA A 119 -9.79 -4.38 -5.71
CA ALA A 119 -10.17 -4.78 -4.38
C ALA A 119 -10.83 -3.63 -3.62
N ARG A 120 -11.72 -3.98 -2.70
CA ARG A 120 -12.37 -3.05 -1.77
C ARG A 120 -12.31 -3.62 -0.37
N LEU A 121 -12.26 -2.76 0.62
CA LEU A 121 -12.39 -3.18 2.00
C LEU A 121 -13.86 -3.55 2.27
N ASN A 122 -14.10 -4.77 2.76
CA ASN A 122 -15.41 -5.18 3.23
C ASN A 122 -15.73 -4.57 4.61
N GLU A 123 -16.90 -4.82 5.16
CA GLU A 123 -17.32 -4.30 6.47
C GLU A 123 -16.38 -4.68 7.62
N SER A 124 -15.64 -5.77 7.47
CA SER A 124 -14.63 -6.21 8.43
C SER A 124 -13.25 -5.58 8.20
N GLY A 125 -13.09 -4.72 7.19
CA GLY A 125 -11.81 -4.10 6.84
C GLY A 125 -10.86 -5.02 6.07
N VAL A 126 -11.35 -6.15 5.58
CA VAL A 126 -10.57 -7.10 4.77
C VAL A 126 -10.73 -6.78 3.29
N ALA A 127 -9.61 -6.77 2.56
CA ALA A 127 -9.63 -6.55 1.13
C ALA A 127 -10.27 -7.74 0.38
N ALA A 128 -11.23 -7.45 -0.49
CA ALA A 128 -11.92 -8.42 -1.32
C ALA A 128 -11.99 -7.90 -2.78
N PRO A 129 -11.47 -8.64 -3.77
CA PRO A 129 -10.66 -9.86 -3.61
C PRO A 129 -9.37 -9.62 -2.83
N ALA A 130 -8.76 -10.68 -2.30
CA ALA A 130 -7.50 -10.58 -1.56
C ALA A 130 -6.40 -9.97 -2.47
N ILE A 131 -5.61 -9.08 -1.91
CA ILE A 131 -4.45 -8.48 -2.58
C ILE A 131 -3.24 -9.27 -2.13
N ILE A 132 -2.66 -10.05 -3.05
CA ILE A 132 -1.50 -10.91 -2.77
C ILE A 132 -0.46 -10.63 -3.85
N GLY A 133 0.73 -10.31 -3.42
CA GLY A 133 1.89 -10.02 -4.27
C GLY A 133 2.53 -11.27 -4.88
N PRO A 134 3.61 -11.10 -5.65
CA PRO A 134 4.42 -12.20 -6.13
C PRO A 134 5.13 -12.91 -4.96
N ALA A 135 5.51 -14.19 -5.17
CA ALA A 135 6.30 -14.93 -4.19
C ALA A 135 7.68 -14.29 -3.99
N LEU A 136 8.12 -14.21 -2.75
CA LEU A 136 9.47 -13.74 -2.40
C LEU A 136 10.44 -14.93 -2.44
N ASP A 137 10.62 -15.50 -3.64
CA ASP A 137 11.35 -16.75 -3.89
C ASP A 137 12.85 -16.54 -4.20
N GLY A 138 13.32 -15.31 -4.23
CA GLY A 138 14.69 -14.94 -4.58
C GLY A 138 14.95 -14.86 -6.08
N SER A 139 13.91 -14.91 -6.92
CA SER A 139 14.04 -14.63 -8.35
C SER A 139 14.45 -13.17 -8.59
N GLU A 140 14.85 -12.84 -9.83
CA GLU A 140 15.36 -11.51 -10.15
C GLU A 140 14.39 -10.38 -9.73
N GLY A 141 14.87 -9.50 -8.85
CA GLY A 141 14.12 -8.37 -8.31
C GLY A 141 13.43 -8.64 -6.96
N PHE A 142 13.44 -9.87 -6.45
CA PHE A 142 12.81 -10.23 -5.18
C PHE A 142 13.82 -10.77 -4.17
N ALA A 143 13.64 -10.39 -2.90
CA ALA A 143 14.33 -11.06 -1.81
C ALA A 143 13.78 -12.50 -1.66
N ARG A 144 14.60 -13.41 -1.13
CA ARG A 144 14.10 -14.72 -0.71
C ARG A 144 13.66 -14.63 0.75
N ILE A 145 12.39 -14.88 0.99
CA ILE A 145 11.79 -14.98 2.32
C ILE A 145 10.97 -16.26 2.35
N ASP A 146 11.43 -17.22 3.14
CA ASP A 146 10.72 -18.49 3.33
C ASP A 146 9.42 -18.22 4.12
N ASP A 147 8.41 -19.06 3.91
CA ASP A 147 7.10 -18.92 4.55
C ASP A 147 7.18 -18.84 6.08
N THR A 148 6.49 -17.86 6.66
CA THR A 148 6.49 -17.57 8.11
C THR A 148 5.13 -17.77 8.78
N ASP A 149 4.06 -18.10 8.02
CA ASP A 149 2.69 -18.19 8.54
C ASP A 149 1.90 -19.43 8.08
N ASP A 150 2.59 -20.43 7.53
CA ASP A 150 1.98 -21.63 6.95
C ASP A 150 0.94 -21.31 5.83
N GLY A 151 1.15 -20.22 5.09
CA GLY A 151 0.27 -19.74 4.04
C GLY A 151 -1.08 -19.22 4.53
N HIS A 152 -1.18 -18.83 5.80
CA HIS A 152 -2.44 -18.41 6.41
C HIS A 152 -2.99 -17.12 5.78
N TYR A 153 -2.13 -16.15 5.51
CA TYR A 153 -2.55 -14.86 4.95
C TYR A 153 -2.38 -14.75 3.44
N ASP A 154 -1.40 -15.45 2.87
CA ASP A 154 -1.01 -15.27 1.47
C ASP A 154 -1.27 -16.51 0.58
N ASN A 155 -1.68 -17.64 1.17
CA ASN A 155 -1.92 -18.94 0.52
C ASN A 155 -0.66 -19.55 -0.13
N ASP A 156 0.54 -19.20 0.33
CA ASP A 156 1.79 -19.78 -0.12
C ASP A 156 2.54 -20.41 1.06
N THR A 157 2.74 -21.73 1.06
CA THR A 157 3.41 -22.48 2.12
C THR A 157 4.91 -22.66 1.89
N GLN A 158 5.48 -21.93 0.94
CA GLN A 158 6.90 -22.04 0.62
C GLN A 158 7.61 -20.68 0.81
N PHE A 159 6.96 -19.60 0.41
CA PHE A 159 7.54 -18.27 0.48
C PHE A 159 6.50 -17.26 0.91
N ASP A 160 6.89 -16.31 1.74
CA ASP A 160 6.04 -15.16 2.05
C ASP A 160 5.72 -14.35 0.79
N ARG A 161 4.54 -13.72 0.81
CA ARG A 161 4.09 -12.74 -0.18
C ARG A 161 3.62 -11.48 0.53
N ALA A 162 3.81 -10.35 -0.09
CA ALA A 162 3.20 -9.12 0.39
C ALA A 162 1.67 -9.22 0.29
N VAL A 163 0.95 -8.83 1.36
CA VAL A 163 -0.51 -8.98 1.43
C VAL A 163 -1.21 -7.68 1.81
N GLY A 164 -2.44 -7.59 1.36
CA GLY A 164 -3.37 -6.52 1.73
C GLY A 164 -3.02 -5.14 1.16
N PRO A 165 -3.78 -4.10 1.55
CA PRO A 165 -3.63 -2.75 1.02
C PRO A 165 -2.27 -2.10 1.29
N MET A 166 -1.58 -2.51 2.34
CA MET A 166 -0.27 -1.97 2.75
C MET A 166 0.91 -2.80 2.25
N GLN A 167 0.65 -3.96 1.63
CA GLN A 167 1.67 -4.87 1.09
C GLN A 167 2.76 -5.26 2.09
N PHE A 168 2.39 -5.50 3.35
CA PHE A 168 3.28 -6.09 4.33
C PHE A 168 3.39 -7.59 4.12
N ILE A 169 4.53 -8.17 4.48
CA ILE A 169 4.71 -9.62 4.55
C ILE A 169 4.20 -10.15 5.89
N PRO A 170 3.82 -11.45 6.00
CA PRO A 170 3.29 -12.02 7.23
C PRO A 170 4.14 -11.81 8.49
N GLU A 171 5.47 -11.84 8.36
CA GLU A 171 6.41 -11.62 9.48
C GLU A 171 6.49 -10.16 9.95
N SER A 172 5.93 -9.19 9.23
CA SER A 172 6.14 -7.75 9.49
C SER A 172 5.44 -7.23 10.74
#